data_fba5111dc7722216fe39c2862e505b70
#
_entry.id   fba5111dc7722216fe39c2862e505b70
#
_cell.length_a   1.000
_cell.length_b   1.000
_cell.length_c   1.000
_cell.angle_alpha   90.00
_cell.angle_beta   90.00
_cell.angle_gamma   90.00
#
_symmetry.space_group_name_H-M   'P 1'
#
loop_
_entity.id
_entity.type
_entity.pdbx_description
1 polymer ?
#
loop_
_entity_poly.entity_id
_entity_poly.type
_entity_poly.pdbx_seq_one_letter_code
_entity_poly.pdbx_strand_id
1 'polypeptide(L)'
;MKGHQGWVGVMLLCAGLSCAGSVQAEVRVEVPGDFQILAVSDGKVQDEQHGVLADGAQQLLVRYEGVIPSRNSSDNDRQIRSEPQVIRYEARGQSVRLQAAVPTDEKGMERYAKAPVVSLLAGDKPLKVQQEALVVNGMQIGMDWHAKLMEYNRGTGKAVLATGAVATTAAATAVQAPSVPASELEGQLQQLFLQADPELRKRFIGWAVPRL
;
A
#
# COMPACT_ATOMS: atom_id res chain seq x y z
N MET A 1 17.41 39.30 -71.82
CA MET A 1 18.60 38.57 -71.39
C MET A 1 18.64 38.49 -69.88
N LYS A 2 18.82 37.34 -69.29
CA LYS A 2 18.93 37.03 -67.89
C LYS A 2 17.64 36.73 -67.14
N GLY A 3 17.37 35.44 -67.03
CA GLY A 3 16.34 34.83 -66.22
C GLY A 3 16.75 34.75 -64.74
N HIS A 4 15.80 34.93 -63.89
CA HIS A 4 15.91 34.57 -62.46
C HIS A 4 14.99 33.42 -62.18
N GLN A 5 15.61 32.25 -61.90
CA GLN A 5 14.92 31.09 -61.39
C GLN A 5 14.78 31.25 -59.84
N GLY A 6 13.55 31.38 -59.41
CA GLY A 6 13.17 31.41 -57.99
C GLY A 6 13.10 29.94 -57.47
N TRP A 7 13.87 29.65 -56.48
CA TRP A 7 13.80 28.40 -55.74
C TRP A 7 12.73 28.48 -54.65
N VAL A 8 11.66 27.73 -54.83
CA VAL A 8 10.62 27.56 -53.80
C VAL A 8 11.10 26.45 -52.84
N GLY A 9 11.51 26.88 -51.66
CA GLY A 9 11.85 25.98 -50.57
C GLY A 9 10.57 25.45 -49.90
N VAL A 10 10.30 24.16 -50.07
CA VAL A 10 9.24 23.44 -49.34
C VAL A 10 9.77 23.15 -47.92
N MET A 11 9.23 23.89 -46.94
CA MET A 11 9.45 23.62 -45.53
C MET A 11 8.56 22.44 -45.11
N LEU A 12 9.17 21.27 -44.92
CA LEU A 12 8.51 20.08 -44.39
C LEU A 12 8.42 20.24 -42.88
N LEU A 13 7.24 20.54 -42.35
CA LEU A 13 6.95 20.64 -40.93
C LEU A 13 6.77 19.21 -40.36
N CYS A 14 7.85 18.62 -39.83
CA CYS A 14 7.77 17.38 -39.07
C CYS A 14 7.13 17.66 -37.71
N ALA A 15 5.81 17.42 -37.59
CA ALA A 15 5.11 17.38 -36.33
C ALA A 15 5.57 16.13 -35.57
N GLY A 16 6.58 16.28 -34.68
CA GLY A 16 6.99 15.25 -33.75
C GLY A 16 5.90 14.96 -32.75
N LEU A 17 5.22 13.84 -32.87
CA LEU A 17 4.34 13.29 -31.83
C LEU A 17 5.23 12.87 -30.65
N SER A 18 5.38 13.76 -29.66
CA SER A 18 5.98 13.41 -28.38
C SER A 18 4.99 12.52 -27.64
N CYS A 19 5.19 11.18 -27.73
CA CYS A 19 4.59 10.25 -26.78
C CYS A 19 5.20 10.54 -25.41
N ALA A 20 4.54 11.41 -24.61
CA ALA A 20 4.80 11.54 -23.19
C ALA A 20 4.32 10.22 -22.54
N GLY A 21 5.20 9.21 -22.51
CA GLY A 21 5.02 8.07 -21.67
C GLY A 21 4.90 8.57 -20.24
N SER A 22 3.77 8.31 -19.58
CA SER A 22 3.59 8.58 -18.16
C SER A 22 4.63 7.77 -17.41
N VAL A 23 5.75 8.39 -17.04
CA VAL A 23 6.67 7.81 -16.04
C VAL A 23 5.88 7.79 -14.75
N GLN A 24 5.31 6.63 -14.44
CA GLN A 24 4.66 6.42 -13.16
C GLN A 24 5.78 6.44 -12.13
N ALA A 25 5.76 7.47 -11.27
CA ALA A 25 6.72 7.56 -10.20
C ALA A 25 6.47 6.39 -9.23
N GLU A 26 7.54 5.72 -8.85
CA GLU A 26 7.49 4.54 -7.99
C GLU A 26 8.14 4.86 -6.65
N VAL A 27 7.55 4.31 -5.58
CA VAL A 27 8.12 4.33 -4.24
C VAL A 27 8.88 3.04 -4.01
N ARG A 28 10.19 3.14 -3.79
CA ARG A 28 11.03 2.00 -3.43
C ARG A 28 11.13 1.90 -1.93
N VAL A 29 10.82 0.72 -1.40
CA VAL A 29 10.89 0.46 0.04
C VAL A 29 11.99 -0.53 0.32
N GLU A 30 12.80 -0.22 1.34
CA GLU A 30 13.86 -1.06 1.87
C GLU A 30 13.63 -1.30 3.36
N VAL A 31 13.79 -2.54 3.81
CA VAL A 31 13.74 -2.92 5.23
C VAL A 31 15.06 -3.56 5.66
N PRO A 32 15.48 -3.40 6.94
CA PRO A 32 16.68 -4.05 7.46
C PRO A 32 16.58 -5.56 7.44
N GLY A 33 17.71 -6.26 7.51
CA GLY A 33 17.78 -7.73 7.47
C GLY A 33 17.04 -8.45 8.59
N ASP A 34 16.73 -7.76 9.69
CA ASP A 34 15.89 -8.30 10.78
C ASP A 34 14.38 -8.22 10.46
N PHE A 35 14.03 -7.73 9.28
CA PHE A 35 12.65 -7.61 8.84
C PHE A 35 12.45 -8.27 7.47
N GLN A 36 11.26 -8.84 7.30
CA GLN A 36 10.81 -9.40 6.03
C GLN A 36 9.58 -8.65 5.53
N ILE A 37 9.57 -8.24 4.25
CA ILE A 37 8.38 -7.76 3.56
C ILE A 37 7.52 -8.96 3.18
N LEU A 38 6.32 -9.05 3.73
CA LEU A 38 5.36 -10.11 3.45
C LEU A 38 4.42 -9.76 2.29
N ALA A 39 3.97 -8.51 2.23
CA ALA A 39 3.09 -7.99 1.19
C ALA A 39 3.13 -6.47 1.12
N VAL A 40 2.65 -5.93 0.00
CA VAL A 40 2.41 -4.50 -0.25
C VAL A 40 0.99 -4.32 -0.80
N SER A 41 0.40 -3.14 -0.60
CA SER A 41 -0.98 -2.87 -1.04
C SER A 41 -1.12 -2.75 -2.55
N ASP A 42 -0.28 -1.92 -3.17
CA ASP A 42 -0.27 -1.69 -4.61
C ASP A 42 1.18 -1.62 -5.08
N GLY A 43 1.62 -2.67 -5.75
CA GLY A 43 3.00 -2.80 -6.19
C GLY A 43 3.49 -4.25 -6.18
N LYS A 44 4.78 -4.40 -5.99
CA LYS A 44 5.44 -5.71 -6.04
C LYS A 44 6.51 -5.85 -4.97
N VAL A 45 6.50 -6.95 -4.26
CA VAL A 45 7.63 -7.40 -3.44
C VAL A 45 8.68 -7.99 -4.36
N GLN A 46 9.89 -7.43 -4.33
CA GLN A 46 11.01 -7.90 -5.16
C GLN A 46 11.76 -9.03 -4.47
N ASP A 47 12.05 -8.86 -3.20
CA ASP A 47 12.64 -9.85 -2.29
C ASP A 47 12.19 -9.58 -0.85
N GLU A 48 12.79 -10.28 0.12
CA GLU A 48 12.41 -10.14 1.53
C GLU A 48 12.64 -8.75 2.10
N GLN A 49 13.60 -7.99 1.56
CA GLN A 49 14.00 -6.68 2.04
C GLN A 49 13.57 -5.52 1.12
N HIS A 50 13.17 -5.79 -0.12
CA HIS A 50 12.88 -4.76 -1.10
C HIS A 50 11.49 -4.88 -1.71
N GLY A 51 10.82 -3.75 -1.86
CA GLY A 51 9.53 -3.63 -2.53
C GLY A 51 9.43 -2.37 -3.39
N VAL A 52 8.59 -2.43 -4.40
CA VAL A 52 8.23 -1.28 -5.24
C VAL A 52 6.73 -1.10 -5.17
N LEU A 53 6.30 0.11 -4.83
CA LEU A 53 4.90 0.47 -4.65
C LEU A 53 4.54 1.65 -5.55
N ALA A 54 3.25 1.81 -5.83
CA ALA A 54 2.73 2.99 -6.49
C ALA A 54 2.84 4.23 -5.58
N ASP A 55 2.78 5.41 -6.18
CA ASP A 55 2.74 6.68 -5.47
C ASP A 55 1.45 6.83 -4.63
N GLY A 56 1.56 7.53 -3.53
CA GLY A 56 0.42 7.92 -2.70
C GLY A 56 0.34 7.21 -1.37
N ALA A 57 -0.88 6.98 -0.90
CA ALA A 57 -1.15 6.27 0.34
C ALA A 57 -1.00 4.76 0.11
N GLN A 58 -0.09 4.14 0.82
CA GLN A 58 0.29 2.74 0.64
C GLN A 58 0.35 2.00 1.97
N GLN A 59 0.33 0.67 1.87
CA GLN A 59 0.58 -0.21 3.00
C GLN A 59 1.74 -1.14 2.72
N LEU A 60 2.53 -1.34 3.76
CA LEU A 60 3.61 -2.30 3.83
C LEU A 60 3.27 -3.30 4.94
N LEU A 61 3.25 -4.58 4.63
CA LEU A 61 3.12 -5.65 5.61
C LEU A 61 4.50 -6.24 5.85
N VAL A 62 5.02 -6.05 7.06
CA VAL A 62 6.35 -6.54 7.45
C VAL A 62 6.29 -7.39 8.69
N ARG A 63 7.28 -8.24 8.88
CA ARG A 63 7.47 -9.05 10.08
C ARG A 63 8.91 -8.92 10.57
N TYR A 64 9.07 -8.74 11.86
CA TYR A 64 10.36 -8.85 12.50
C TYR A 64 10.76 -10.32 12.65
N GLU A 65 11.99 -10.64 12.26
CA GLU A 65 12.60 -11.97 12.38
C GLU A 65 14.00 -11.82 12.97
N GLY A 66 14.12 -12.06 14.26
CA GLY A 66 15.39 -12.00 14.97
C GLY A 66 15.98 -13.40 15.18
N VAL A 67 17.29 -13.44 15.33
CA VAL A 67 18.04 -14.66 15.65
C VAL A 67 18.77 -14.46 16.97
N ILE A 68 18.47 -15.30 17.95
CA ILE A 68 19.21 -15.39 19.22
C ILE A 68 20.27 -16.47 19.05
N PRO A 69 21.56 -16.12 19.05
CA PRO A 69 22.61 -17.10 18.91
C PRO A 69 22.66 -18.04 20.13
N SER A 70 22.88 -19.29 19.85
CA SER A 70 23.07 -20.30 20.92
C SER A 70 24.34 -20.02 21.71
N ARG A 71 24.28 -20.24 23.00
CA ARG A 71 25.44 -20.15 23.90
C ARG A 71 26.34 -21.37 23.85
N ASN A 72 25.79 -22.48 23.33
CA ASN A 72 26.50 -23.76 23.23
C ASN A 72 26.66 -24.12 21.75
N SER A 73 27.84 -24.63 21.40
CA SER A 73 28.16 -25.03 20.02
C SER A 73 27.35 -26.24 19.49
N SER A 74 26.66 -26.96 20.39
CA SER A 74 25.81 -28.12 20.08
C SER A 74 24.33 -27.76 19.89
N ASP A 75 23.92 -26.56 20.25
CA ASP A 75 22.52 -26.11 20.13
C ASP A 75 22.35 -25.22 18.89
N ASN A 76 21.17 -25.28 18.32
CA ASN A 76 20.84 -24.38 17.18
C ASN A 76 20.44 -22.99 17.68
N ASP A 77 20.70 -22.00 16.85
CA ASP A 77 20.22 -20.64 17.06
C ASP A 77 18.69 -20.61 17.14
N ARG A 78 18.16 -19.78 18.02
CA ARG A 78 16.72 -19.65 18.21
C ARG A 78 16.16 -18.49 17.42
N GLN A 79 15.26 -18.77 16.51
CA GLN A 79 14.53 -17.75 15.77
C GLN A 79 13.38 -17.18 16.59
N ILE A 80 13.24 -15.85 16.54
CA ILE A 80 12.14 -15.08 17.13
C ILE A 80 11.42 -14.37 16.02
N ARG A 81 10.08 -14.42 16.03
CA ARG A 81 9.24 -13.75 15.05
C ARG A 81 8.16 -12.93 15.74
N SER A 82 7.85 -11.78 15.16
CA SER A 82 6.68 -10.99 15.58
C SER A 82 5.44 -11.41 14.82
N GLU A 83 4.27 -10.96 15.30
CA GLU A 83 3.10 -10.84 14.44
C GLU A 83 3.41 -9.87 13.29
N PRO A 84 2.86 -10.12 12.07
CA PRO A 84 2.99 -9.19 10.97
C PRO A 84 2.46 -7.80 11.34
N GLN A 85 3.14 -6.77 10.89
CA GLN A 85 2.79 -5.36 11.15
C GLN A 85 2.31 -4.71 9.86
N VAL A 86 1.09 -4.21 9.86
CA VAL A 86 0.57 -3.36 8.79
C VAL A 86 1.03 -1.94 9.07
N ILE A 87 1.75 -1.35 8.13
CA ILE A 87 2.25 0.01 8.20
C ILE A 87 1.65 0.80 7.05
N ARG A 88 0.77 1.75 7.37
CA ARG A 88 0.23 2.69 6.40
C ARG A 88 1.05 3.97 6.40
N TYR A 89 1.40 4.46 5.22
CA TYR A 89 2.15 5.70 5.01
C TYR A 89 1.75 6.35 3.68
N GLU A 90 2.26 7.56 3.43
CA GLU A 90 2.11 8.25 2.16
C GLU A 90 3.50 8.67 1.65
N ALA A 91 3.81 8.32 0.40
CA ALA A 91 5.06 8.68 -0.27
C ALA A 91 4.86 8.83 -1.77
N ARG A 92 5.74 9.59 -2.45
CA ARG A 92 5.68 9.82 -3.91
C ARG A 92 7.07 9.94 -4.49
N GLY A 93 7.39 9.12 -5.50
CA GLY A 93 8.60 9.23 -6.32
C GLY A 93 9.90 9.19 -5.52
N GLN A 94 9.96 8.47 -4.41
CA GLN A 94 11.09 8.50 -3.51
C GLN A 94 11.42 7.13 -2.92
N SER A 95 12.65 6.99 -2.41
CA SER A 95 13.04 5.81 -1.65
C SER A 95 12.63 5.97 -0.19
N VAL A 96 12.02 4.95 0.36
CA VAL A 96 11.57 4.86 1.75
C VAL A 96 12.34 3.74 2.43
N ARG A 97 12.90 4.00 3.60
CA ARG A 97 13.63 3.03 4.41
C ARG A 97 12.92 2.79 5.74
N LEU A 98 12.75 1.54 6.10
CA LEU A 98 12.30 1.17 7.44
C LEU A 98 13.45 1.31 8.42
N GLN A 99 13.19 1.96 9.55
CA GLN A 99 14.10 2.06 10.66
C GLN A 99 13.47 1.49 11.92
N ALA A 100 14.25 0.70 12.65
CA ALA A 100 13.83 0.08 13.89
C ALA A 100 14.99 0.08 14.89
N ALA A 101 14.69 0.33 16.16
CA ALA A 101 15.64 0.21 17.25
C ALA A 101 15.51 -1.18 17.88
N VAL A 102 16.07 -2.19 17.20
CA VAL A 102 16.03 -3.58 17.67
C VAL A 102 17.05 -3.76 18.80
N PRO A 103 16.62 -4.27 19.99
CA PRO A 103 17.55 -4.62 21.05
C PRO A 103 18.47 -5.76 20.65
N THR A 104 19.69 -5.77 21.21
CA THR A 104 20.69 -6.82 20.94
C THR A 104 20.69 -7.93 22.00
N ASP A 105 20.04 -7.70 23.14
CA ASP A 105 19.93 -8.70 24.21
C ASP A 105 18.70 -9.60 24.01
N GLU A 106 18.80 -10.83 24.43
CA GLU A 106 17.78 -11.86 24.27
C GLU A 106 16.40 -11.43 24.77
N LYS A 107 16.32 -10.94 26.01
CA LYS A 107 15.05 -10.49 26.62
C LYS A 107 14.47 -9.25 25.93
N GLY A 108 15.35 -8.39 25.46
CA GLY A 108 14.96 -7.21 24.66
C GLY A 108 14.35 -7.62 23.33
N MET A 109 14.99 -8.53 22.61
CA MET A 109 14.49 -9.07 21.34
C MET A 109 13.13 -9.77 21.52
N GLU A 110 12.96 -10.58 22.58
CA GLU A 110 11.68 -11.22 22.89
C GLU A 110 10.55 -10.21 23.18
N ARG A 111 10.86 -9.13 23.90
CA ARG A 111 9.90 -8.07 24.16
C ARG A 111 9.57 -7.29 22.88
N TYR A 112 10.60 -7.00 22.09
CA TYR A 112 10.44 -6.31 20.82
C TYR A 112 9.57 -7.11 19.85
N ALA A 113 9.77 -8.42 19.75
CA ALA A 113 8.96 -9.30 18.89
C ALA A 113 7.46 -9.29 19.26
N LYS A 114 7.11 -9.05 20.52
CA LYS A 114 5.69 -8.95 20.95
C LYS A 114 5.02 -7.65 20.52
N ALA A 115 5.78 -6.56 20.42
CA ALA A 115 5.27 -5.26 20.04
C ALA A 115 6.36 -4.44 19.29
N PRO A 116 6.70 -4.81 18.06
CA PRO A 116 7.74 -4.11 17.31
C PRO A 116 7.26 -2.70 16.97
N VAL A 117 8.16 -1.74 17.17
CA VAL A 117 7.93 -0.32 16.82
C VAL A 117 8.88 0.02 15.69
N VAL A 118 8.32 0.56 14.61
CA VAL A 118 9.09 0.95 13.43
C VAL A 118 8.78 2.37 13.01
N SER A 119 9.70 2.98 12.29
CA SER A 119 9.52 4.25 11.59
C SER A 119 9.88 4.08 10.12
N LEU A 120 9.34 4.92 9.26
CA LEU A 120 9.71 5.01 7.85
C LEU A 120 10.37 6.36 7.60
N LEU A 121 11.47 6.34 6.87
CA LEU A 121 12.20 7.52 6.45
C LEU A 121 12.18 7.66 4.94
N ALA A 122 11.91 8.87 4.45
CA ALA A 122 12.12 9.26 3.07
C ALA A 122 13.39 10.10 2.98
N GLY A 123 14.48 9.49 2.54
CA GLY A 123 15.81 10.04 2.82
C GLY A 123 16.04 10.12 4.34
N ASP A 124 16.27 11.34 4.86
CA ASP A 124 16.46 11.58 6.30
C ASP A 124 15.21 12.12 7.02
N LYS A 125 14.07 12.21 6.31
CA LYS A 125 12.83 12.76 6.86
C LYS A 125 11.90 11.66 7.32
N PRO A 126 11.45 11.67 8.59
CA PRO A 126 10.47 10.68 9.05
C PRO A 126 9.12 10.92 8.39
N LEU A 127 8.52 9.82 7.90
CA LEU A 127 7.17 9.80 7.39
C LEU A 127 6.18 9.60 8.54
N LYS A 128 4.98 10.17 8.37
CA LYS A 128 3.86 9.86 9.26
C LYS A 128 3.36 8.46 8.95
N VAL A 129 3.43 7.57 9.93
CA VAL A 129 2.99 6.19 9.80
C VAL A 129 1.83 5.88 10.74
N GLN A 130 0.99 4.95 10.33
CA GLN A 130 0.02 4.27 11.19
C GLN A 130 0.37 2.79 11.17
N GLN A 131 0.64 2.25 12.36
CA GLN A 131 1.07 0.86 12.52
C GLN A 131 0.04 0.10 13.36
N GLU A 132 -0.23 -1.16 12.95
CA GLU A 132 -1.08 -2.09 13.67
C GLU A 132 -0.63 -3.54 13.41
N ALA A 133 -0.71 -4.39 14.43
CA ALA A 133 -0.43 -5.81 14.28
C ALA A 133 -1.58 -6.53 13.55
N LEU A 134 -1.24 -7.33 12.55
CA LEU A 134 -2.17 -8.23 11.88
C LEU A 134 -2.16 -9.57 12.60
N VAL A 135 -3.11 -9.75 13.52
CA VAL A 135 -3.24 -11.02 14.26
C VAL A 135 -3.79 -12.09 13.32
N VAL A 136 -3.00 -13.14 13.09
CA VAL A 136 -3.38 -14.27 12.26
C VAL A 136 -3.43 -15.53 13.10
N ASN A 137 -4.62 -16.10 13.23
CA ASN A 137 -4.81 -17.36 13.94
C ASN A 137 -4.46 -18.55 13.04
N GLY A 138 -3.75 -19.54 13.58
CA GLY A 138 -3.42 -20.78 12.89
C GLY A 138 -2.02 -20.80 12.25
N MET A 139 -1.81 -21.81 11.40
CA MET A 139 -0.52 -22.05 10.76
C MET A 139 -0.29 -21.04 9.61
N GLN A 140 0.88 -20.40 9.62
CA GLN A 140 1.22 -19.33 8.66
C GLN A 140 2.06 -19.82 7.46
N ILE A 141 2.21 -21.15 7.30
CA ILE A 141 2.98 -21.73 6.18
C ILE A 141 2.15 -21.65 4.89
N GLY A 142 2.74 -21.10 3.84
CA GLY A 142 2.07 -20.97 2.52
C GLY A 142 0.93 -19.96 2.47
N MET A 143 0.89 -19.02 3.41
CA MET A 143 -0.18 -18.03 3.49
C MET A 143 -0.06 -16.98 2.39
N ASP A 144 -1.17 -16.65 1.76
CA ASP A 144 -1.28 -15.49 0.87
C ASP A 144 -1.40 -14.21 1.70
N TRP A 145 -0.26 -13.57 1.94
CA TRP A 145 -0.17 -12.35 2.74
C TRP A 145 -0.82 -11.15 2.07
N HIS A 146 -0.86 -11.11 0.73
CA HIS A 146 -1.56 -10.05 0.02
C HIS A 146 -3.07 -10.17 0.23
N ALA A 147 -3.63 -11.37 0.10
CA ALA A 147 -5.04 -11.61 0.39
C ALA A 147 -5.39 -11.25 1.85
N LYS A 148 -4.50 -11.56 2.81
CA LYS A 148 -4.68 -11.19 4.22
C LYS A 148 -4.64 -9.67 4.44
N LEU A 149 -3.78 -8.94 3.74
CA LEU A 149 -3.75 -7.49 3.78
C LEU A 149 -5.03 -6.89 3.19
N MET A 150 -5.56 -7.46 2.11
CA MET A 150 -6.84 -7.04 1.52
C MET A 150 -8.03 -7.35 2.44
N GLU A 151 -7.99 -8.47 3.16
CA GLU A 151 -8.99 -8.81 4.18
C GLU A 151 -8.95 -7.81 5.34
N TYR A 152 -7.76 -7.47 5.84
CA TYR A 152 -7.57 -6.44 6.86
C TYR A 152 -8.18 -5.08 6.44
N ASN A 153 -8.05 -4.69 5.16
CA ASN A 153 -8.60 -3.45 4.63
C ASN A 153 -10.13 -3.40 4.54
N ARG A 154 -10.82 -4.53 4.72
CA ARG A 154 -12.28 -4.56 4.85
C ARG A 154 -12.75 -4.29 6.27
N GLY A 155 -11.83 -4.27 7.22
CA GLY A 155 -12.08 -3.99 8.64
C GLY A 155 -11.96 -2.51 9.01
N THR A 156 -11.85 -2.24 10.30
CA THR A 156 -11.77 -0.91 10.91
C THR A 156 -10.44 -0.63 11.59
N GLY A 157 -9.37 -1.32 11.20
CA GLY A 157 -8.04 -1.15 11.78
C GLY A 157 -7.46 0.24 11.55
N LYS A 158 -6.50 0.64 12.40
CA LYS A 158 -5.87 1.98 12.36
C LYS A 158 -5.07 2.22 11.06
N ALA A 159 -4.49 1.16 10.51
CA ALA A 159 -3.67 1.21 9.33
C ALA A 159 -4.43 0.83 8.04
N VAL A 160 -5.77 0.77 8.06
CA VAL A 160 -6.60 0.46 6.88
C VAL A 160 -6.43 1.51 5.80
N LEU A 161 -6.25 1.07 4.54
CA LEU A 161 -6.44 1.90 3.36
C LEU A 161 -7.93 1.93 3.03
N ALA A 162 -8.52 3.13 3.03
CA ALA A 162 -9.87 3.30 2.51
C ALA A 162 -9.84 2.95 1.00
N THR A 163 -10.37 1.77 0.66
CA THR A 163 -10.49 1.33 -0.73
C THR A 163 -11.58 2.18 -1.38
N GLY A 164 -11.18 3.21 -2.15
CA GLY A 164 -12.15 4.01 -2.89
C GLY A 164 -11.93 5.52 -2.94
N ALA A 165 -10.85 6.07 -2.37
CA ALA A 165 -10.51 7.47 -2.61
C ALA A 165 -9.47 7.58 -3.72
N VAL A 166 -9.91 7.80 -4.95
CA VAL A 166 -9.06 8.42 -5.98
C VAL A 166 -8.41 9.64 -5.33
N ALA A 167 -7.08 9.69 -5.32
CA ALA A 167 -6.32 10.78 -4.75
C ALA A 167 -6.66 12.09 -5.47
N THR A 168 -7.62 12.81 -4.95
CA THR A 168 -7.77 14.24 -5.21
C THR A 168 -6.92 14.96 -4.17
N THR A 169 -5.85 15.58 -4.63
CA THR A 169 -5.06 16.57 -3.91
C THR A 169 -6.00 17.57 -3.22
N ALA A 170 -6.13 17.48 -1.91
CA ALA A 170 -6.77 18.52 -1.13
C ALA A 170 -5.89 18.84 0.09
N ALA A 171 -5.36 20.06 0.04
CA ALA A 171 -4.79 20.73 1.19
C ALA A 171 -5.73 20.66 2.39
N ALA A 172 -5.14 20.45 3.57
CA ALA A 172 -5.87 20.42 4.83
C ALA A 172 -6.64 21.73 5.05
N THR A 173 -7.95 21.65 4.86
CA THR A 173 -8.90 22.54 5.50
C THR A 173 -9.97 21.63 6.10
N ALA A 174 -10.14 21.68 7.41
CA ALA A 174 -11.21 20.98 8.09
C ALA A 174 -12.56 21.51 7.56
N VAL A 175 -13.16 20.72 6.66
CA VAL A 175 -14.53 20.93 6.24
C VAL A 175 -15.29 19.66 6.62
N GLN A 176 -16.30 19.85 7.43
CA GLN A 176 -17.33 18.87 7.76
C GLN A 176 -17.78 18.15 6.49
N ALA A 177 -17.89 16.82 6.55
CA ALA A 177 -18.44 16.03 5.47
C ALA A 177 -19.81 16.61 5.10
N PRO A 178 -20.07 16.92 3.80
CA PRO A 178 -21.43 17.20 3.37
C PRO A 178 -22.23 15.92 3.57
N SER A 179 -23.23 15.97 4.44
CA SER A 179 -24.27 14.95 4.51
C SER A 179 -24.99 15.00 3.16
N VAL A 180 -24.72 13.99 2.30
CA VAL A 180 -25.52 13.79 1.08
C VAL A 180 -26.96 13.62 1.54
N PRO A 181 -27.93 14.39 1.03
CA PRO A 181 -29.32 14.24 1.43
C PRO A 181 -29.76 12.79 1.19
N ALA A 182 -30.49 12.20 2.11
CA ALA A 182 -30.95 10.82 2.01
C ALA A 182 -31.66 10.51 0.68
N SER A 183 -32.33 11.50 0.10
CA SER A 183 -32.98 11.44 -1.21
C SER A 183 -32.02 11.26 -2.38
N GLU A 184 -30.80 11.82 -2.30
CA GLU A 184 -29.79 11.69 -3.38
C GLU A 184 -29.11 10.32 -3.33
N LEU A 185 -28.87 9.83 -2.11
CA LEU A 185 -28.34 8.47 -1.89
C LEU A 185 -29.35 7.40 -2.35
N GLU A 186 -30.61 7.60 -2.06
CA GLU A 186 -31.71 6.74 -2.51
C GLU A 186 -31.79 6.68 -4.05
N GLY A 187 -31.70 7.84 -4.72
CA GLY A 187 -31.68 7.91 -6.18
C GLY A 187 -30.50 7.14 -6.81
N GLN A 188 -29.32 7.25 -6.22
CA GLN A 188 -28.15 6.51 -6.67
C GLN A 188 -28.31 4.99 -6.49
N LEU A 189 -28.86 4.54 -5.35
CA LEU A 189 -29.15 3.13 -5.10
C LEU A 189 -30.18 2.58 -6.07
N GLN A 190 -31.23 3.35 -6.37
CA GLN A 190 -32.26 2.96 -7.36
C GLN A 190 -31.66 2.81 -8.77
N GLN A 191 -30.81 3.76 -9.17
CA GLN A 191 -30.12 3.67 -10.47
C GLN A 191 -29.22 2.44 -10.57
N LEU A 192 -28.40 2.17 -9.56
CA LEU A 192 -27.54 0.98 -9.52
C LEU A 192 -28.36 -0.32 -9.55
N PHE A 193 -29.48 -0.36 -8.82
CA PHE A 193 -30.37 -1.51 -8.82
C PHE A 193 -31.01 -1.76 -10.19
N LEU A 194 -31.38 -0.68 -10.91
CA LEU A 194 -31.95 -0.80 -12.25
C LEU A 194 -30.92 -1.21 -13.32
N GLN A 195 -29.65 -0.86 -13.13
CA GLN A 195 -28.55 -1.27 -14.01
C GLN A 195 -28.10 -2.72 -13.79
N ALA A 196 -28.38 -3.29 -12.61
CA ALA A 196 -28.02 -4.66 -12.29
C ALA A 196 -28.85 -5.68 -13.11
N ASP A 197 -28.27 -6.83 -13.44
CA ASP A 197 -28.98 -7.93 -14.07
C ASP A 197 -30.01 -8.58 -13.10
N PRO A 198 -31.01 -9.31 -13.60
CA PRO A 198 -32.08 -9.88 -12.78
C PRO A 198 -31.59 -10.83 -11.66
N GLU A 199 -30.51 -11.57 -11.90
CA GLU A 199 -29.97 -12.51 -10.93
C GLU A 199 -29.23 -11.76 -9.80
N LEU A 200 -28.52 -10.68 -10.14
CA LEU A 200 -27.86 -9.82 -9.15
C LEU A 200 -28.91 -9.11 -8.27
N ARG A 201 -30.01 -8.64 -8.87
CA ARG A 201 -31.12 -8.01 -8.10
C ARG A 201 -31.72 -8.99 -7.09
N LYS A 202 -31.99 -10.25 -7.49
CA LYS A 202 -32.51 -11.28 -6.58
C LYS A 202 -31.56 -11.55 -5.42
N ARG A 203 -30.26 -11.68 -5.69
CA ARG A 203 -29.23 -11.88 -4.65
C ARG A 203 -29.15 -10.69 -3.71
N PHE A 204 -29.22 -9.48 -4.25
CA PHE A 204 -29.19 -8.26 -3.43
C PHE A 204 -30.41 -8.16 -2.49
N ILE A 205 -31.63 -8.43 -3.00
CA ILE A 205 -32.85 -8.44 -2.18
C ILE A 205 -32.76 -9.53 -1.10
N GLY A 206 -32.33 -10.74 -1.45
CA GLY A 206 -32.13 -11.83 -0.49
C GLY A 206 -31.10 -11.51 0.60
N TRP A 207 -30.12 -10.67 0.31
CA TRP A 207 -29.15 -10.19 1.29
C TRP A 207 -29.70 -9.03 2.13
N ALA A 208 -30.44 -8.10 1.53
CA ALA A 208 -30.91 -6.88 2.19
C ALA A 208 -32.07 -7.13 3.15
N VAL A 209 -33.08 -7.93 2.74
CA VAL A 209 -34.32 -8.16 3.52
C VAL A 209 -34.08 -8.66 4.96
N PRO A 210 -33.14 -9.60 5.24
CA PRO A 210 -32.90 -10.02 6.63
C PRO A 210 -32.17 -8.97 7.49
N ARG A 211 -31.77 -7.83 6.92
CA ARG A 211 -31.01 -6.76 7.58
C ARG A 211 -31.79 -5.46 7.77
N LEU A 212 -33.06 -5.45 7.34
CA LEU A 212 -34.04 -4.40 7.60
C LEU A 212 -34.76 -4.65 8.92
#